data_7de1e9d62006e21c7c3bef448bd7be47
#
_entry.id   7de1e9d62006e21c7c3bef448bd7be47
#
_cell.length_a   1.000
_cell.length_b   1.000
_cell.length_c   1.000
_cell.angle_alpha   90.00
_cell.angle_beta   90.00
_cell.angle_gamma   90.00
#
_symmetry.space_group_name_H-M   'P 1'
#
loop_
_entity.id
_entity.type
_entity.pdbx_description
1 polymer ?
#
loop_
_entity_poly.entity_id
_entity_poly.type
_entity_poly.pdbx_seq_one_letter_code
_entity_poly.pdbx_strand_id
1 'polypeptide(L)'
;MTDRTLKKVTKRKNGVIPMEQNVLTNMYETLGISKKVLDFAAEIEEHLKTRFQEIDERAEFNQLKVIHAMQECRVSDIHFAATTGYGYNDLGRDTLEEVYAHVFHTESALVRPQLMSGTHALHVALSGNLRPGDELLSPVGKPYDTLEEVIGIRDSVGSLKEYGISYRQVDLLPDGTFDYENIAKAVNEKTKLVTIQRSKGYDPRPTFSVKQIGELIAFIKKIKPEVICMVDNCYGEFVETIEPTDVGADMIVGSLIKNPGDS
;
A
#
# COMPACT_ATOMS: atom_id res chain seq x y z
N MET A 1 -65.72 5.00 9.13
CA MET A 1 -65.61 6.43 8.74
C MET A 1 -64.55 7.05 9.60
N THR A 2 -63.34 7.21 9.10
CA THR A 2 -62.43 8.28 9.44
C THR A 2 -61.21 8.17 8.48
N ASP A 3 -61.24 9.10 7.57
CA ASP A 3 -60.28 9.36 6.56
C ASP A 3 -58.96 9.87 7.24
N ARG A 4 -57.83 9.16 7.10
CA ARG A 4 -56.53 9.64 7.50
C ARG A 4 -55.73 9.99 6.25
N THR A 5 -55.85 11.25 5.87
CA THR A 5 -55.03 11.96 4.90
C THR A 5 -53.55 11.71 5.13
N LEU A 6 -52.90 10.94 4.27
CA LEU A 6 -51.46 10.81 4.14
C LEU A 6 -50.87 12.16 3.70
N LYS A 7 -50.26 12.87 4.66
CA LYS A 7 -49.43 14.06 4.34
C LYS A 7 -48.27 13.63 3.48
N LYS A 8 -48.21 14.15 2.24
CA LYS A 8 -47.03 14.04 1.38
C LYS A 8 -45.82 14.59 2.10
N VAL A 9 -44.86 13.68 2.38
CA VAL A 9 -43.51 14.08 2.80
C VAL A 9 -42.83 14.72 1.60
N THR A 10 -42.75 16.02 1.63
CA THR A 10 -41.99 16.81 0.64
C THR A 10 -40.49 16.40 0.81
N LYS A 11 -39.94 15.80 -0.24
CA LYS A 11 -38.49 15.56 -0.36
C LYS A 11 -37.79 16.91 -0.16
N ARG A 12 -37.10 17.08 0.96
CA ARG A 12 -36.10 18.12 1.13
C ARG A 12 -35.03 17.85 0.07
N LYS A 13 -34.98 18.67 -0.98
CA LYS A 13 -33.79 18.79 -1.82
C LYS A 13 -32.68 19.27 -0.88
N ASN A 14 -31.71 18.44 -0.58
CA ASN A 14 -30.44 18.87 -0.01
C ASN A 14 -29.75 19.72 -1.06
N GLY A 15 -30.16 20.97 -1.16
CA GLY A 15 -29.46 21.98 -1.92
C GLY A 15 -28.22 22.38 -1.15
N VAL A 16 -27.08 21.83 -1.51
CA VAL A 16 -25.84 22.56 -1.33
C VAL A 16 -26.07 23.87 -2.09
N ILE A 17 -26.16 24.98 -1.35
CA ILE A 17 -26.24 26.31 -1.98
C ILE A 17 -24.89 26.47 -2.68
N PRO A 18 -24.83 26.54 -4.03
CA PRO A 18 -23.56 26.77 -4.69
C PRO A 18 -23.03 28.11 -4.18
N MET A 19 -21.83 28.11 -3.64
CA MET A 19 -21.16 29.36 -3.29
C MET A 19 -21.07 30.19 -4.57
N GLU A 20 -21.53 31.44 -4.53
CA GLU A 20 -21.49 32.29 -5.75
C GLU A 20 -20.05 32.28 -6.27
N GLN A 21 -19.87 31.94 -7.53
CA GLN A 21 -18.57 31.79 -8.19
C GLN A 21 -17.68 33.03 -8.02
N ASN A 22 -18.31 34.21 -7.88
CA ASN A 22 -17.66 35.49 -7.60
C ASN A 22 -16.99 35.54 -6.20
N VAL A 23 -17.54 34.88 -5.19
CA VAL A 23 -16.98 34.91 -3.82
C VAL A 23 -15.67 34.16 -3.76
N LEU A 24 -15.58 32.99 -4.38
CA LEU A 24 -14.34 32.21 -4.48
C LEU A 24 -13.28 32.95 -5.30
N THR A 25 -13.66 33.50 -6.44
CA THR A 25 -12.73 34.27 -7.29
C THR A 25 -12.13 35.45 -6.53
N ASN A 26 -12.93 36.21 -5.78
CA ASN A 26 -12.46 37.32 -4.95
C ASN A 26 -11.50 36.86 -3.84
N MET A 27 -11.74 35.69 -3.24
CA MET A 27 -10.81 35.13 -2.24
C MET A 27 -9.46 34.77 -2.87
N TYR A 28 -9.45 34.16 -4.04
CA TYR A 28 -8.22 33.84 -4.76
C TYR A 28 -7.44 35.11 -5.14
N GLU A 29 -8.15 36.17 -5.61
CA GLU A 29 -7.54 37.46 -5.91
C GLU A 29 -6.93 38.12 -4.65
N THR A 30 -7.60 38.00 -3.51
CA THR A 30 -7.08 38.48 -2.21
C THR A 30 -5.79 37.75 -1.81
N LEU A 31 -5.65 36.48 -2.20
CA LEU A 31 -4.43 35.68 -2.02
C LEU A 31 -3.35 35.96 -3.10
N GLY A 32 -3.58 36.90 -4.01
CA GLY A 32 -2.66 37.24 -5.08
C GLY A 32 -2.69 36.33 -6.29
N ILE A 33 -3.69 35.44 -6.38
CA ILE A 33 -3.86 34.52 -7.51
C ILE A 33 -4.66 35.23 -8.60
N SER A 34 -4.02 35.45 -9.74
CA SER A 34 -4.67 36.16 -10.85
C SER A 34 -5.74 35.33 -11.56
N LYS A 35 -6.71 35.99 -12.12
CA LYS A 35 -7.76 35.34 -12.94
C LYS A 35 -7.16 34.47 -14.04
N LYS A 36 -6.06 34.87 -14.67
CA LYS A 36 -5.39 34.10 -15.72
C LYS A 36 -4.91 32.72 -15.19
N VAL A 37 -4.43 32.66 -13.95
CA VAL A 37 -4.02 31.41 -13.32
C VAL A 37 -5.25 30.52 -13.02
N LEU A 38 -6.33 31.12 -12.55
CA LEU A 38 -7.58 30.40 -12.28
C LEU A 38 -8.19 29.82 -13.57
N ASP A 39 -8.24 30.61 -14.64
CA ASP A 39 -8.76 30.16 -15.94
C ASP A 39 -7.92 28.99 -16.49
N PHE A 40 -6.58 29.08 -16.37
CA PHE A 40 -5.68 28.00 -16.77
C PHE A 40 -5.85 26.72 -15.91
N ALA A 41 -5.98 26.88 -14.60
CA ALA A 41 -6.25 25.74 -13.69
C ALA A 41 -7.57 25.05 -14.04
N ALA A 42 -8.64 25.82 -14.27
CA ALA A 42 -9.95 25.28 -14.64
C ALA A 42 -9.91 24.50 -15.96
N GLU A 43 -9.13 24.97 -16.94
CA GLU A 43 -8.92 24.23 -18.21
C GLU A 43 -8.22 22.89 -17.97
N ILE A 44 -7.17 22.87 -17.15
CA ILE A 44 -6.45 21.63 -16.81
C ILE A 44 -7.34 20.67 -16.01
N GLU A 45 -8.09 21.16 -15.02
CA GLU A 45 -9.01 20.34 -14.24
C GLU A 45 -10.09 19.69 -15.11
N GLU A 46 -10.63 20.40 -16.09
CA GLU A 46 -11.61 19.82 -17.03
C GLU A 46 -10.99 18.68 -17.86
N HIS A 47 -9.73 18.81 -18.31
CA HIS A 47 -9.03 17.75 -19.02
C HIS A 47 -8.74 16.54 -18.12
N LEU A 48 -8.58 16.74 -16.82
CA LEU A 48 -8.30 15.69 -15.84
C LEU A 48 -9.54 15.05 -15.22
N LYS A 49 -10.73 15.59 -15.50
CA LYS A 49 -12.00 15.18 -14.87
C LYS A 49 -12.26 13.67 -14.91
N THR A 50 -12.05 13.04 -16.08
CA THR A 50 -12.20 11.59 -16.22
C THR A 50 -11.19 10.84 -15.31
N ARG A 51 -9.97 11.34 -15.23
CA ARG A 51 -8.94 10.75 -14.38
C ARG A 51 -9.26 10.87 -12.90
N PHE A 52 -9.76 12.01 -12.46
CA PHE A 52 -10.22 12.21 -11.09
C PHE A 52 -11.38 11.29 -10.75
N GLN A 53 -12.36 11.16 -11.66
CA GLN A 53 -13.46 10.22 -11.46
C GLN A 53 -13.00 8.77 -11.29
N GLU A 54 -12.03 8.30 -12.09
CA GLU A 54 -11.44 6.96 -11.92
C GLU A 54 -10.74 6.78 -10.57
N ILE A 55 -10.14 7.84 -10.03
CA ILE A 55 -9.50 7.82 -8.71
C ILE A 55 -10.56 7.77 -7.62
N ASP A 56 -11.61 8.59 -7.72
CA ASP A 56 -12.72 8.64 -6.77
C ASP A 56 -13.45 7.29 -6.68
N GLU A 57 -13.75 6.66 -7.83
CA GLU A 57 -14.38 5.35 -7.88
C GLU A 57 -13.52 4.25 -7.19
N ARG A 58 -12.19 4.31 -7.36
CA ARG A 58 -11.27 3.38 -6.66
C ARG A 58 -11.19 3.67 -5.17
N ALA A 59 -11.15 4.94 -4.80
CA ALA A 59 -11.15 5.34 -3.40
C ALA A 59 -12.43 4.90 -2.70
N GLU A 60 -13.60 5.09 -3.33
CA GLU A 60 -14.88 4.61 -2.83
C GLU A 60 -14.89 3.09 -2.64
N PHE A 61 -14.45 2.34 -3.66
CA PHE A 61 -14.36 0.88 -3.58
C PHE A 61 -13.49 0.43 -2.38
N ASN A 62 -12.29 0.98 -2.25
CA ASN A 62 -11.36 0.61 -1.19
C ASN A 62 -11.87 1.03 0.19
N GLN A 63 -12.53 2.18 0.31
CA GLN A 63 -13.18 2.60 1.54
C GLN A 63 -14.29 1.62 1.95
N LEU A 64 -15.13 1.20 1.01
CA LEU A 64 -16.17 0.20 1.27
C LEU A 64 -15.59 -1.15 1.66
N LYS A 65 -14.48 -1.58 1.05
CA LYS A 65 -13.74 -2.79 1.43
C LYS A 65 -13.28 -2.74 2.90
N VAL A 66 -12.72 -1.62 3.34
CA VAL A 66 -12.30 -1.43 4.74
C VAL A 66 -13.50 -1.42 5.69
N ILE A 67 -14.57 -0.69 5.35
CA ILE A 67 -15.81 -0.67 6.16
C ILE A 67 -16.40 -2.07 6.29
N HIS A 68 -16.42 -2.84 5.19
CA HIS A 68 -16.91 -4.22 5.23
C HIS A 68 -16.07 -5.10 6.15
N ALA A 69 -14.74 -5.03 6.07
CA ALA A 69 -13.85 -5.76 6.97
C ALA A 69 -14.08 -5.38 8.45
N MET A 70 -14.28 -4.09 8.75
CA MET A 70 -14.63 -3.64 10.11
C MET A 70 -15.99 -4.21 10.59
N GLN A 71 -16.97 -4.35 9.68
CA GLN A 71 -18.26 -4.96 10.00
C GLN A 71 -18.12 -6.46 10.26
N GLU A 72 -17.36 -7.19 9.44
CA GLU A 72 -17.10 -8.62 9.62
C GLU A 72 -16.39 -8.91 10.96
N CYS A 73 -15.40 -8.08 11.32
CA CYS A 73 -14.69 -8.14 12.60
C CYS A 73 -15.50 -7.53 13.76
N ARG A 74 -16.73 -7.04 13.53
CA ARG A 74 -17.63 -6.45 14.53
C ARG A 74 -17.00 -5.34 15.35
N VAL A 75 -16.25 -4.47 14.68
CA VAL A 75 -15.61 -3.32 15.33
C VAL A 75 -16.66 -2.45 16.00
N SER A 76 -16.42 -2.08 17.25
CA SER A 76 -17.29 -1.25 18.06
C SER A 76 -16.46 -0.34 18.98
N ASP A 77 -17.11 0.49 19.78
CA ASP A 77 -16.47 1.44 20.69
C ASP A 77 -15.52 0.80 21.72
N ILE A 78 -15.79 -0.44 22.13
CA ILE A 78 -14.93 -1.14 23.10
C ILE A 78 -13.52 -1.40 22.57
N HIS A 79 -13.34 -1.50 21.26
CA HIS A 79 -12.03 -1.73 20.61
C HIS A 79 -11.12 -0.49 20.67
N PHE A 80 -11.69 0.68 20.96
CA PHE A 80 -10.95 1.92 21.14
C PHE A 80 -10.67 2.25 22.61
N ALA A 81 -11.06 1.35 23.54
CA ALA A 81 -10.76 1.52 24.95
C ALA A 81 -9.26 1.36 25.22
N ALA A 82 -8.75 2.16 26.16
CA ALA A 82 -7.36 2.04 26.58
C ALA A 82 -7.09 0.68 27.22
N THR A 83 -5.92 0.10 26.93
CA THR A 83 -5.46 -1.17 27.49
C THR A 83 -4.20 -0.98 28.32
N THR A 84 -3.74 -2.02 29.01
CA THR A 84 -2.50 -1.98 29.83
C THR A 84 -1.24 -1.83 29.01
N GLY A 85 -1.31 -2.00 27.68
CA GLY A 85 -0.16 -1.97 26.79
C GLY A 85 0.74 -3.21 26.83
N TYR A 86 0.45 -4.20 27.69
CA TYR A 86 1.23 -5.45 27.78
C TYR A 86 1.11 -6.34 26.54
N GLY A 87 0.06 -6.18 25.76
CA GLY A 87 -0.12 -6.88 24.50
C GLY A 87 -0.69 -8.29 24.58
N TYR A 88 -1.07 -8.73 25.75
CA TYR A 88 -1.80 -9.98 25.91
C TYR A 88 -3.30 -9.70 25.93
N ASN A 89 -4.04 -10.37 25.02
CA ASN A 89 -5.50 -10.24 24.90
C ASN A 89 -5.94 -8.75 24.76
N ASP A 90 -5.24 -8.02 23.92
CA ASP A 90 -5.59 -6.63 23.62
C ASP A 90 -6.63 -6.62 22.52
N LEU A 91 -7.90 -6.49 22.91
CA LEU A 91 -9.05 -6.60 22.02
C LEU A 91 -8.94 -5.66 20.80
N GLY A 92 -8.58 -4.39 21.04
CA GLY A 92 -8.48 -3.40 19.96
C GLY A 92 -7.40 -3.74 18.94
N ARG A 93 -6.22 -4.13 19.43
CA ARG A 93 -5.09 -4.49 18.58
C ARG A 93 -5.31 -5.78 17.83
N ASP A 94 -5.80 -6.81 18.51
CA ASP A 94 -6.03 -8.12 17.90
C ASP A 94 -7.11 -8.00 16.80
N THR A 95 -8.19 -7.25 17.05
CA THR A 95 -9.21 -6.96 16.04
C THR A 95 -8.68 -6.09 14.89
N LEU A 96 -7.78 -5.14 15.15
CA LEU A 96 -7.14 -4.36 14.08
C LEU A 96 -6.35 -5.27 13.13
N GLU A 97 -5.64 -6.25 13.65
CA GLU A 97 -4.90 -7.24 12.84
C GLU A 97 -5.85 -8.13 12.04
N GLU A 98 -7.00 -8.52 12.61
CA GLU A 98 -8.04 -9.23 11.87
C GLU A 98 -8.61 -8.37 10.74
N VAL A 99 -8.94 -7.10 10.98
CA VAL A 99 -9.39 -6.17 9.93
C VAL A 99 -8.36 -6.05 8.81
N TYR A 100 -7.08 -5.93 9.17
CA TYR A 100 -6.00 -5.90 8.17
C TYR A 100 -5.94 -7.20 7.35
N ALA A 101 -6.01 -8.35 8.00
CA ALA A 101 -6.00 -9.64 7.32
C ALA A 101 -7.17 -9.75 6.33
N HIS A 102 -8.38 -9.31 6.72
CA HIS A 102 -9.54 -9.26 5.85
C HIS A 102 -9.36 -8.32 4.65
N VAL A 103 -8.85 -7.10 4.90
CA VAL A 103 -8.67 -6.08 3.85
C VAL A 103 -7.64 -6.51 2.80
N PHE A 104 -6.56 -7.15 3.25
CA PHE A 104 -5.46 -7.56 2.38
C PHE A 104 -5.50 -9.04 1.99
N HIS A 105 -6.59 -9.75 2.33
CA HIS A 105 -6.82 -11.17 2.03
C HIS A 105 -5.64 -12.06 2.44
N THR A 106 -5.18 -11.90 3.69
CA THR A 106 -4.08 -12.67 4.28
C THR A 106 -4.56 -13.53 5.43
N GLU A 107 -3.81 -14.58 5.79
CA GLU A 107 -4.10 -15.42 6.95
C GLU A 107 -3.99 -14.66 8.27
N SER A 108 -3.08 -13.70 8.32
CA SER A 108 -2.81 -12.88 9.51
C SER A 108 -2.12 -11.57 9.12
N ALA A 109 -2.16 -10.63 10.03
CA ALA A 109 -1.44 -9.37 9.91
C ALA A 109 -0.70 -9.05 11.22
N LEU A 110 0.33 -8.23 11.11
CA LEU A 110 1.05 -7.69 12.26
C LEU A 110 1.01 -6.16 12.18
N VAL A 111 0.16 -5.56 13.00
CA VAL A 111 -0.03 -4.10 13.07
C VAL A 111 0.26 -3.64 14.48
N ARG A 112 1.45 -3.10 14.69
CA ARG A 112 1.95 -2.77 16.03
C ARG A 112 2.55 -1.36 16.08
N PRO A 113 2.26 -0.57 17.11
CA PRO A 113 2.89 0.74 17.32
C PRO A 113 4.41 0.62 17.57
N GLN A 114 4.91 -0.57 17.93
CA GLN A 114 6.34 -0.85 18.08
C GLN A 114 7.06 -0.97 16.74
N LEU A 115 6.35 -1.12 15.62
CA LEU A 115 6.90 -1.02 14.29
C LEU A 115 7.03 0.47 13.93
N MET A 116 8.16 1.06 14.26
CA MET A 116 8.39 2.50 14.26
C MET A 116 8.42 3.14 12.86
N SER A 117 8.58 2.35 11.80
CA SER A 117 8.68 2.82 10.42
C SER A 117 8.48 1.68 9.41
N GLY A 118 8.26 2.04 8.14
CA GLY A 118 8.23 1.05 7.06
C GLY A 118 9.55 0.27 6.95
N THR A 119 10.69 0.94 7.11
CA THR A 119 12.00 0.27 7.13
C THR A 119 12.12 -0.73 8.27
N HIS A 120 11.61 -0.41 9.46
CA HIS A 120 11.59 -1.35 10.59
C HIS A 120 10.67 -2.55 10.30
N ALA A 121 9.50 -2.31 9.73
CA ALA A 121 8.59 -3.40 9.32
C ALA A 121 9.23 -4.33 8.29
N LEU A 122 9.91 -3.77 7.27
CA LEU A 122 10.68 -4.54 6.29
C LEU A 122 11.81 -5.34 6.94
N HIS A 123 12.56 -4.72 7.87
CA HIS A 123 13.60 -5.43 8.62
C HIS A 123 13.05 -6.61 9.40
N VAL A 124 11.95 -6.43 10.13
CA VAL A 124 11.29 -7.50 10.90
C VAL A 124 10.83 -8.62 9.98
N ALA A 125 10.21 -8.28 8.84
CA ALA A 125 9.75 -9.26 7.85
C ALA A 125 10.92 -10.07 7.27
N LEU A 126 12.01 -9.41 6.88
CA LEU A 126 13.20 -10.06 6.34
C LEU A 126 13.88 -10.95 7.39
N SER A 127 14.17 -10.40 8.57
CA SER A 127 14.86 -11.13 9.66
C SER A 127 14.05 -12.30 10.19
N GLY A 128 12.72 -12.18 10.17
CA GLY A 128 11.80 -13.25 10.58
C GLY A 128 11.89 -14.48 9.67
N ASN A 129 12.18 -14.28 8.39
CA ASN A 129 12.13 -15.32 7.36
C ASN A 129 13.49 -15.81 6.86
N LEU A 130 14.56 -15.07 7.11
CA LEU A 130 15.91 -15.41 6.64
C LEU A 130 16.77 -15.96 7.78
N ARG A 131 17.66 -16.89 7.45
CA ARG A 131 18.60 -17.52 8.37
C ARG A 131 20.03 -17.46 7.79
N PRO A 132 21.09 -17.59 8.59
CA PRO A 132 22.46 -17.65 8.10
C PRO A 132 22.63 -18.71 6.99
N GLY A 133 23.17 -18.30 5.86
CA GLY A 133 23.32 -19.12 4.66
C GLY A 133 22.24 -18.94 3.60
N ASP A 134 21.10 -18.31 3.94
CA ASP A 134 20.05 -17.97 2.98
C ASP A 134 20.48 -16.82 2.06
N GLU A 135 19.80 -16.72 0.93
CA GLU A 135 19.92 -15.61 -0.02
C GLU A 135 18.61 -14.84 -0.16
N LEU A 136 18.72 -13.52 -0.09
CA LEU A 136 17.71 -12.56 -0.45
C LEU A 136 17.92 -12.13 -1.90
N LEU A 137 16.91 -12.29 -2.76
CA LEU A 137 16.93 -11.86 -4.17
C LEU A 137 16.00 -10.67 -4.39
N SER A 138 16.50 -9.59 -5.01
CA SER A 138 15.67 -8.54 -5.58
C SER A 138 15.63 -8.66 -7.10
N PRO A 139 14.48 -8.99 -7.71
CA PRO A 139 14.34 -9.13 -9.16
C PRO A 139 13.97 -7.82 -9.87
N VAL A 140 13.98 -6.71 -9.17
CA VAL A 140 13.54 -5.39 -9.65
C VAL A 140 14.60 -4.30 -9.42
N GLY A 141 15.86 -4.71 -9.35
CA GLY A 141 16.98 -3.81 -9.08
C GLY A 141 17.22 -3.57 -7.59
N LYS A 142 17.96 -2.52 -7.32
CA LYS A 142 18.34 -2.13 -5.96
C LYS A 142 17.12 -1.65 -5.16
N PRO A 143 16.96 -2.08 -3.89
CA PRO A 143 15.89 -1.61 -3.04
C PRO A 143 16.10 -0.15 -2.62
N TYR A 144 15.08 0.43 -1.98
CA TYR A 144 15.11 1.78 -1.42
C TYR A 144 16.31 1.98 -0.48
N ASP A 145 16.87 3.18 -0.46
CA ASP A 145 18.15 3.51 0.17
C ASP A 145 18.27 3.12 1.66
N THR A 146 17.21 3.31 2.45
CA THR A 146 17.22 2.91 3.87
C THR A 146 17.27 1.39 4.07
N LEU A 147 16.80 0.62 3.08
CA LEU A 147 16.88 -0.84 3.13
C LEU A 147 18.26 -1.36 2.75
N GLU A 148 19.07 -0.57 2.06
CA GLU A 148 20.46 -0.93 1.72
C GLU A 148 21.30 -1.21 2.98
N GLU A 149 21.11 -0.39 4.03
CA GLU A 149 21.82 -0.58 5.32
C GLU A 149 21.29 -1.79 6.08
N VAL A 150 19.98 -2.01 6.05
CA VAL A 150 19.37 -3.21 6.67
C VAL A 150 19.89 -4.50 6.04
N ILE A 151 19.98 -4.54 4.73
CA ILE A 151 20.47 -5.71 3.98
C ILE A 151 22.01 -5.84 4.13
N GLY A 152 22.72 -4.72 4.16
CA GLY A 152 24.19 -4.67 4.14
C GLY A 152 24.75 -4.52 2.72
N ILE A 153 23.98 -3.96 1.78
CA ILE A 153 24.45 -3.49 0.47
C ILE A 153 25.40 -2.31 0.73
N ARG A 154 24.99 -1.39 1.58
CA ARG A 154 25.83 -0.38 2.20
C ARG A 154 26.29 -0.93 3.56
N ASP A 155 27.59 -0.85 3.84
CA ASP A 155 28.14 -1.38 5.08
C ASP A 155 27.46 -0.75 6.31
N SER A 156 26.85 -1.60 7.12
CA SER A 156 26.12 -1.22 8.33
C SER A 156 26.21 -2.31 9.38
N VAL A 157 26.48 -1.90 10.61
CA VAL A 157 26.53 -2.81 11.77
C VAL A 157 25.12 -3.34 12.06
N GLY A 158 25.00 -4.64 12.27
CA GLY A 158 23.72 -5.30 12.52
C GLY A 158 22.93 -5.60 11.26
N SER A 159 23.52 -5.44 10.07
CA SER A 159 22.90 -5.79 8.80
C SER A 159 22.70 -7.28 8.60
N LEU A 160 21.76 -7.66 7.73
CA LEU A 160 21.53 -9.08 7.39
C LEU A 160 22.80 -9.77 6.87
N LYS A 161 23.66 -9.02 6.16
CA LYS A 161 24.97 -9.52 5.70
C LYS A 161 25.87 -9.97 6.86
N GLU A 162 25.92 -9.23 7.96
CA GLU A 162 26.70 -9.61 9.14
C GLU A 162 26.16 -10.88 9.81
N TYR A 163 24.85 -11.14 9.68
CA TYR A 163 24.22 -12.38 10.13
C TYR A 163 24.33 -13.53 9.13
N GLY A 164 25.15 -13.37 8.08
CA GLY A 164 25.44 -14.44 7.12
C GLY A 164 24.38 -14.66 6.05
N ILE A 165 23.53 -13.67 5.81
CA ILE A 165 22.55 -13.67 4.71
C ILE A 165 23.19 -12.98 3.50
N SER A 166 23.14 -13.65 2.35
CA SER A 166 23.62 -13.09 1.09
C SER A 166 22.53 -12.31 0.37
N TYR A 167 22.94 -11.30 -0.39
CA TYR A 167 22.04 -10.50 -1.24
C TYR A 167 22.43 -10.60 -2.70
N ARG A 168 21.42 -10.69 -3.56
CA ARG A 168 21.58 -10.65 -5.02
C ARG A 168 20.47 -9.76 -5.60
N GLN A 169 20.78 -9.08 -6.70
CA GLN A 169 19.76 -8.37 -7.47
C GLN A 169 19.85 -8.70 -8.95
N VAL A 170 18.74 -8.53 -9.64
CA VAL A 170 18.64 -8.48 -11.09
C VAL A 170 18.01 -7.14 -11.44
N ASP A 171 18.71 -6.34 -12.22
CA ASP A 171 18.22 -5.05 -12.66
C ASP A 171 17.13 -5.20 -13.72
N LEU A 172 16.29 -4.18 -13.86
CA LEU A 172 15.30 -4.13 -14.94
C LEU A 172 16.00 -3.95 -16.29
N LEU A 173 15.35 -4.39 -17.34
CA LEU A 173 15.76 -4.09 -18.70
C LEU A 173 15.68 -2.57 -18.98
N PRO A 174 16.38 -2.06 -19.99
CA PRO A 174 16.41 -0.62 -20.31
C PRO A 174 15.02 0.01 -20.57
N ASP A 175 14.03 -0.79 -20.94
CA ASP A 175 12.64 -0.37 -21.13
C ASP A 175 11.81 -0.41 -19.85
N GLY A 176 12.42 -0.78 -18.71
CA GLY A 176 11.77 -0.87 -17.40
C GLY A 176 11.00 -2.18 -17.17
N THR A 177 11.10 -3.15 -18.06
CA THR A 177 10.49 -4.48 -17.89
C THR A 177 11.38 -5.43 -17.10
N PHE A 178 10.81 -6.54 -16.62
CA PHE A 178 11.54 -7.55 -15.85
C PHE A 178 12.46 -8.37 -16.76
N ASP A 179 13.70 -8.58 -16.33
CA ASP A 179 14.67 -9.47 -17.00
C ASP A 179 14.45 -10.92 -16.57
N TYR A 180 13.43 -11.56 -17.12
CA TYR A 180 13.06 -12.92 -16.78
C TYR A 180 14.19 -13.93 -17.01
N GLU A 181 15.07 -13.70 -18.01
CA GLU A 181 16.19 -14.58 -18.29
C GLU A 181 17.22 -14.57 -17.16
N ASN A 182 17.63 -13.38 -16.72
CA ASN A 182 18.59 -13.24 -15.63
C ASN A 182 17.96 -13.56 -14.27
N ILE A 183 16.67 -13.29 -14.07
CA ILE A 183 15.94 -13.73 -12.88
C ILE A 183 15.97 -15.26 -12.76
N ALA A 184 15.71 -15.99 -13.87
CA ALA A 184 15.75 -17.45 -13.86
C ALA A 184 17.14 -18.00 -13.50
N LYS A 185 18.22 -17.34 -13.95
CA LYS A 185 19.61 -17.71 -13.62
C LYS A 185 19.98 -17.35 -12.17
N ALA A 186 19.37 -16.31 -11.62
CA ALA A 186 19.67 -15.82 -10.27
C ALA A 186 19.02 -16.68 -9.19
N VAL A 187 17.80 -17.20 -9.41
CA VAL A 187 17.12 -18.08 -8.48
C VAL A 187 17.90 -19.39 -8.32
N ASN A 188 18.25 -19.73 -7.09
CA ASN A 188 19.06 -20.90 -6.77
C ASN A 188 18.61 -21.56 -5.46
N GLU A 189 19.30 -22.62 -5.03
CA GLU A 189 18.95 -23.37 -3.82
C GLU A 189 18.96 -22.52 -2.54
N LYS A 190 19.83 -21.50 -2.46
CA LYS A 190 19.93 -20.61 -1.30
C LYS A 190 18.90 -19.49 -1.31
N THR A 191 18.28 -19.20 -2.46
CA THR A 191 17.27 -18.14 -2.59
C THR A 191 16.06 -18.50 -1.73
N LYS A 192 15.98 -17.94 -0.54
CA LYS A 192 14.92 -18.19 0.43
C LYS A 192 13.77 -17.21 0.29
N LEU A 193 14.09 -15.94 0.02
CA LEU A 193 13.13 -14.86 -0.07
C LEU A 193 13.43 -13.98 -1.28
N VAL A 194 12.37 -13.62 -2.00
CA VAL A 194 12.39 -12.62 -3.07
C VAL A 194 11.68 -11.38 -2.57
N THR A 195 12.33 -10.22 -2.65
CA THR A 195 11.75 -8.92 -2.29
C THR A 195 11.44 -8.10 -3.53
N ILE A 196 10.19 -7.71 -3.69
CA ILE A 196 9.70 -6.92 -4.83
C ILE A 196 9.27 -5.55 -4.32
N GLN A 197 10.04 -4.51 -4.59
CA GLN A 197 9.64 -3.15 -4.29
C GLN A 197 8.69 -2.64 -5.37
N ARG A 198 7.42 -2.39 -5.01
CA ARG A 198 6.38 -1.96 -5.94
C ARG A 198 6.58 -0.53 -6.42
N SER A 199 6.83 0.39 -5.48
CA SER A 199 7.04 1.81 -5.80
C SER A 199 8.39 2.04 -6.48
N LYS A 200 8.47 3.09 -7.29
CA LYS A 200 9.73 3.49 -7.90
C LYS A 200 10.72 4.14 -6.92
N GLY A 201 10.25 4.60 -5.76
CA GLY A 201 11.05 5.42 -4.87
C GLY A 201 11.49 6.71 -5.57
N TYR A 202 12.78 7.01 -5.51
CA TYR A 202 13.39 8.15 -6.21
C TYR A 202 14.02 7.77 -7.57
N ASP A 203 13.98 6.49 -7.93
CA ASP A 203 14.58 6.01 -9.18
C ASP A 203 13.72 6.35 -10.41
N PRO A 204 14.33 6.57 -11.58
CA PRO A 204 13.61 6.85 -12.83
C PRO A 204 13.02 5.58 -13.47
N ARG A 205 12.60 4.59 -12.67
CA ARG A 205 11.99 3.34 -13.10
C ARG A 205 10.46 3.39 -13.01
N PRO A 206 9.70 2.51 -13.69
CA PRO A 206 8.26 2.45 -13.54
C PRO A 206 7.87 1.94 -12.14
N THR A 207 6.66 2.32 -11.71
CA THR A 207 5.93 1.67 -10.63
C THR A 207 5.21 0.45 -11.21
N PHE A 208 5.17 -0.65 -10.47
CA PHE A 208 4.53 -1.88 -10.96
C PHE A 208 3.07 -1.97 -10.54
N SER A 209 2.22 -2.38 -11.49
CA SER A 209 0.85 -2.77 -11.19
C SER A 209 0.80 -4.11 -10.44
N VAL A 210 -0.30 -4.37 -9.72
CA VAL A 210 -0.52 -5.65 -9.05
C VAL A 210 -0.47 -6.81 -10.06
N LYS A 211 -1.01 -6.61 -11.26
CA LYS A 211 -0.94 -7.60 -12.34
C LYS A 211 0.50 -7.96 -12.71
N GLN A 212 1.37 -6.96 -12.94
CA GLN A 212 2.78 -7.20 -13.26
C GLN A 212 3.50 -7.95 -12.14
N ILE A 213 3.23 -7.58 -10.89
CA ILE A 213 3.77 -8.27 -9.71
C ILE A 213 3.32 -9.74 -9.71
N GLY A 214 2.04 -10.01 -9.98
CA GLY A 214 1.51 -11.37 -10.05
C GLY A 214 2.17 -12.21 -11.15
N GLU A 215 2.40 -11.63 -12.34
CA GLU A 215 3.09 -12.28 -13.43
C GLU A 215 4.54 -12.65 -13.04
N LEU A 216 5.25 -11.73 -12.36
CA LEU A 216 6.60 -11.96 -11.86
C LEU A 216 6.63 -13.06 -10.79
N ILE A 217 5.74 -13.00 -9.81
CA ILE A 217 5.62 -14.02 -8.75
C ILE A 217 5.33 -15.40 -9.35
N ALA A 218 4.36 -15.47 -10.27
CA ALA A 218 4.01 -16.73 -10.92
C ALA A 218 5.18 -17.31 -11.71
N PHE A 219 6.00 -16.47 -12.36
CA PHE A 219 7.22 -16.91 -13.03
C PHE A 219 8.25 -17.47 -12.02
N ILE A 220 8.53 -16.76 -10.94
CA ILE A 220 9.52 -17.18 -9.94
C ILE A 220 9.06 -18.47 -9.24
N LYS A 221 7.80 -18.57 -8.87
CA LYS A 221 7.20 -19.76 -8.23
C LYS A 221 7.21 -21.01 -9.14
N LYS A 222 7.24 -20.86 -10.46
CA LYS A 222 7.45 -21.99 -11.39
C LYS A 222 8.87 -22.55 -11.29
N ILE A 223 9.86 -21.73 -10.96
CA ILE A 223 11.27 -22.15 -10.83
C ILE A 223 11.49 -22.73 -9.43
N LYS A 224 10.99 -22.04 -8.40
CA LYS A 224 11.16 -22.41 -7.00
C LYS A 224 9.84 -22.21 -6.23
N PRO A 225 8.95 -23.22 -6.17
CA PRO A 225 7.62 -23.08 -5.57
C PRO A 225 7.61 -22.65 -4.10
N GLU A 226 8.61 -23.03 -3.33
CA GLU A 226 8.73 -22.80 -1.89
C GLU A 226 9.38 -21.43 -1.54
N VAL A 227 9.84 -20.67 -2.53
CA VAL A 227 10.43 -19.35 -2.27
C VAL A 227 9.38 -18.39 -1.73
N ILE A 228 9.73 -17.61 -0.72
CA ILE A 228 8.85 -16.59 -0.16
C ILE A 228 8.91 -15.35 -1.06
N CYS A 229 7.78 -14.93 -1.62
CA CYS A 229 7.66 -13.68 -2.37
C CYS A 229 7.07 -12.61 -1.47
N MET A 230 7.90 -11.67 -1.04
CA MET A 230 7.53 -10.49 -0.25
C MET A 230 7.44 -9.27 -1.15
N VAL A 231 6.37 -8.49 -1.02
CA VAL A 231 6.22 -7.20 -1.70
C VAL A 231 6.34 -6.06 -0.71
N ASP A 232 7.32 -5.17 -0.93
CA ASP A 232 7.30 -3.84 -0.32
C ASP A 232 6.22 -3.02 -1.04
N ASN A 233 5.06 -2.94 -0.40
CA ASN A 233 3.86 -2.30 -0.93
C ASN A 233 3.72 -0.82 -0.52
N CYS A 234 4.75 -0.24 0.11
CA CYS A 234 4.74 1.17 0.50
C CYS A 234 4.39 2.07 -0.69
N TYR A 235 3.43 2.96 -0.52
CA TYR A 235 2.77 3.80 -1.54
C TYR A 235 1.87 3.04 -2.53
N GLY A 236 1.75 1.73 -2.40
CA GLY A 236 0.92 0.90 -3.28
C GLY A 236 -0.44 0.54 -2.68
N GLU A 237 -0.58 0.66 -1.37
CA GLU A 237 -1.80 0.30 -0.65
C GLU A 237 -2.99 1.10 -1.20
N PHE A 238 -4.08 0.41 -1.53
CA PHE A 238 -5.33 1.01 -2.04
C PHE A 238 -5.23 1.79 -3.36
N VAL A 239 -4.09 1.71 -4.07
CA VAL A 239 -3.92 2.35 -5.39
C VAL A 239 -4.69 1.59 -6.48
N GLU A 240 -4.86 0.29 -6.32
CA GLU A 240 -5.68 -0.57 -7.16
C GLU A 240 -6.81 -1.19 -6.31
N THR A 241 -7.76 -1.87 -6.93
CA THR A 241 -8.86 -2.55 -6.23
C THR A 241 -8.45 -3.89 -5.62
N ILE A 242 -7.32 -4.44 -6.08
CA ILE A 242 -6.68 -5.66 -5.59
C ILE A 242 -5.28 -5.35 -5.07
N GLU A 243 -4.77 -6.23 -4.22
CA GLU A 243 -3.47 -6.09 -3.58
C GLU A 243 -2.52 -7.22 -4.02
N PRO A 244 -1.20 -7.10 -3.81
CA PRO A 244 -0.25 -8.13 -4.24
C PRO A 244 -0.51 -9.52 -3.64
N THR A 245 -1.16 -9.62 -2.50
CA THR A 245 -1.61 -10.87 -1.86
C THR A 245 -2.67 -11.60 -2.69
N ASP A 246 -3.53 -10.87 -3.41
CA ASP A 246 -4.53 -11.45 -4.31
C ASP A 246 -3.91 -12.16 -5.53
N VAL A 247 -2.65 -11.89 -5.83
CA VAL A 247 -1.94 -12.40 -7.00
C VAL A 247 -0.73 -13.26 -6.65
N GLY A 248 -0.65 -13.73 -5.40
CA GLY A 248 0.29 -14.76 -4.97
C GLY A 248 1.50 -14.26 -4.17
N ALA A 249 1.54 -13.03 -3.72
CA ALA A 249 2.51 -12.62 -2.72
C ALA A 249 2.26 -13.37 -1.40
N ASP A 250 3.30 -13.98 -0.85
CA ASP A 250 3.22 -14.66 0.44
C ASP A 250 3.20 -13.67 1.60
N MET A 251 3.70 -12.46 1.37
CA MET A 251 3.77 -11.41 2.38
C MET A 251 3.81 -10.03 1.70
N ILE A 252 3.14 -9.06 2.32
CA ILE A 252 3.28 -7.65 1.98
C ILE A 252 3.73 -6.86 3.21
N VAL A 253 4.48 -5.81 2.98
CA VAL A 253 4.83 -4.81 3.99
C VAL A 253 4.39 -3.45 3.50
N GLY A 254 3.64 -2.74 4.32
CA GLY A 254 3.06 -1.45 3.97
C GLY A 254 3.30 -0.38 5.05
N SER A 255 2.83 0.82 4.79
CA SER A 255 2.98 1.95 5.71
C SER A 255 1.78 2.88 5.59
N LEU A 256 0.90 2.87 6.59
CA LEU A 256 -0.29 3.72 6.63
C LEU A 256 0.02 5.23 6.66
N ILE A 257 1.19 5.61 7.14
CA ILE A 257 1.67 7.01 7.08
C ILE A 257 1.79 7.49 5.63
N LYS A 258 2.07 6.55 4.70
CA LYS A 258 2.25 6.84 3.28
C LYS A 258 0.95 6.69 2.51
N ASN A 259 0.24 5.58 2.70
CA ASN A 259 -1.01 5.26 2.03
C ASN A 259 -1.98 4.50 2.96
N PRO A 260 -3.25 4.90 3.03
CA PRO A 260 -3.95 5.93 2.25
C PRO A 260 -3.52 7.37 2.55
N GLY A 261 -2.50 7.54 3.34
CA GLY A 261 -2.02 8.84 3.75
C GLY A 261 -2.82 9.34 4.95
N ASP A 262 -2.18 9.32 6.11
CA ASP A 262 -2.71 9.98 7.27
C ASP A 262 -2.11 11.38 7.34
N SER A 263 -2.98 12.35 7.53
CA SER A 263 -2.62 13.75 7.70
C SER A 263 -2.51 14.10 9.19
#